data_963879894d753cb2bb13ceada8fef826
#
_entry.id   963879894d753cb2bb13ceada8fef826
#
_cell.length_a   1.000
_cell.length_b   1.000
_cell.length_c   1.000
_cell.angle_alpha   90.00
_cell.angle_beta   90.00
_cell.angle_gamma   90.00
#
_symmetry.space_group_name_H-M   'P 1'
#
loop_
_entity.id
_entity.type
_entity.pdbx_description
1 polymer ?
#
loop_
_entity_poly.entity_id
_entity_poly.type
_entity_poly.pdbx_seq_one_letter_code
_entity_poly.pdbx_strand_id
1 'polypeptide(L)'
;SADPALILRGYIEAKMDLSRLRPYGSRLWAHEIIRGAKFSSEYISTTVKSWLDSRVVAIRGWIAEGKMDDIEPYTLMYMLFATTQHYADFGRQIEIFNNDKPLTDAQFAEAKENVVRIILKGVGLT
;
A
#
# COMPACT_ATOMS: atom_id res chain seq x y z
N SER A 1 -17.43 15.65 3.97
CA SER A 1 -16.80 14.37 3.68
C SER A 1 -15.32 14.55 3.44
N ALA A 2 -14.60 13.49 3.63
CA ALA A 2 -13.17 13.51 3.54
C ALA A 2 -12.68 13.66 2.09
N ASP A 3 -11.54 14.32 1.91
CA ASP A 3 -10.88 14.44 0.63
C ASP A 3 -10.16 13.12 0.31
N PRO A 4 -10.56 12.38 -0.74
CA PRO A 4 -9.93 11.11 -1.09
C PRO A 4 -8.43 11.23 -1.33
N ALA A 5 -7.97 12.32 -1.95
CA ALA A 5 -6.56 12.52 -2.25
C ALA A 5 -5.74 12.61 -0.96
N LEU A 6 -6.21 13.35 0.03
CA LEU A 6 -5.52 13.47 1.32
C LEU A 6 -5.50 12.15 2.08
N ILE A 7 -6.60 11.42 2.06
CA ILE A 7 -6.69 10.12 2.76
C ILE A 7 -5.75 9.11 2.12
N LEU A 8 -5.77 8.98 0.80
CA LEU A 8 -4.90 8.03 0.10
C LEU A 8 -3.43 8.41 0.25
N ARG A 9 -3.10 9.70 0.14
CA ARG A 9 -1.73 10.18 0.38
C ARG A 9 -1.25 9.78 1.76
N GLY A 10 -2.04 10.07 2.78
CA GLY A 10 -1.66 9.75 4.16
C GLY A 10 -1.46 8.25 4.38
N TYR A 11 -2.32 7.42 3.79
CA TYR A 11 -2.20 5.97 3.88
C TYR A 11 -0.91 5.48 3.20
N ILE A 12 -0.65 5.94 1.97
CA ILE A 12 0.55 5.54 1.21
C ILE A 12 1.82 5.97 1.96
N GLU A 13 1.87 7.22 2.41
CA GLU A 13 3.03 7.74 3.13
C GLU A 13 3.30 6.95 4.41
N ALA A 14 2.26 6.67 5.19
CA ALA A 14 2.40 5.88 6.40
C ALA A 14 2.89 4.46 6.12
N LYS A 15 2.36 3.81 5.09
CA LYS A 15 2.79 2.46 4.70
C LYS A 15 4.22 2.45 4.17
N MET A 16 4.61 3.43 3.39
CA MET A 16 5.98 3.55 2.89
C MET A 16 6.96 3.76 4.04
N ASP A 17 6.64 4.64 4.96
CA ASP A 17 7.49 4.89 6.13
C ASP A 17 7.61 3.65 7.00
N LEU A 18 6.51 2.94 7.21
CA LEU A 18 6.53 1.70 7.98
C LEU A 18 7.38 0.62 7.30
N SER A 19 7.31 0.51 5.97
CA SER A 19 8.12 -0.43 5.20
C SER A 19 9.61 -0.16 5.36
N ARG A 20 10.00 1.10 5.50
CA ARG A 20 11.39 1.48 5.73
C ARG A 20 11.82 1.25 7.17
N LEU A 21 10.98 1.62 8.14
CA LEU A 21 11.31 1.57 9.56
C LEU A 21 11.20 0.16 10.14
N ARG A 22 10.26 -0.63 9.64
CA ARG A 22 9.94 -1.97 10.18
C ARG A 22 9.77 -3.01 9.09
N PRO A 23 10.80 -3.23 8.25
CA PRO A 23 10.68 -4.17 7.13
C PRO A 23 10.44 -5.62 7.58
N TYR A 24 10.90 -5.99 8.75
CA TYR A 24 10.80 -7.37 9.23
C TYR A 24 9.35 -7.80 9.45
N GLY A 25 8.50 -6.91 9.97
CA GLY A 25 7.08 -7.21 10.16
C GLY A 25 6.37 -7.52 8.85
N SER A 26 6.64 -6.71 7.83
CA SER A 26 6.09 -6.94 6.50
C SER A 26 6.57 -8.27 5.91
N ARG A 27 7.87 -8.56 6.00
CA ARG A 27 8.45 -9.81 5.47
C ARG A 27 7.89 -11.03 6.17
N LEU A 28 7.75 -10.98 7.48
CA LEU A 28 7.19 -12.08 8.26
C LEU A 28 5.75 -12.37 7.83
N TRP A 29 4.95 -11.33 7.68
CA TRP A 29 3.58 -11.43 7.19
C TRP A 29 3.54 -12.02 5.78
N ALA A 30 4.38 -11.52 4.87
CA ALA A 30 4.45 -12.01 3.49
C ALA A 30 4.80 -13.51 3.45
N HIS A 31 5.76 -13.96 4.24
CA HIS A 31 6.12 -15.37 4.33
C HIS A 31 4.96 -16.23 4.81
N GLU A 32 4.22 -15.77 5.81
CA GLU A 32 3.05 -16.49 6.33
C GLU A 32 1.99 -16.64 5.25
N ILE A 33 1.68 -15.54 4.53
CA ILE A 33 0.68 -15.54 3.46
C ILE A 33 1.11 -16.45 2.30
N ILE A 34 2.37 -16.36 1.86
CA ILE A 34 2.88 -17.17 0.75
C ILE A 34 2.81 -18.66 1.08
N ARG A 35 2.99 -19.03 2.34
CA ARG A 35 2.87 -20.41 2.80
C ARG A 35 1.43 -20.89 2.97
N GLY A 36 0.44 -20.08 2.64
CA GLY A 36 -0.97 -20.44 2.70
C GLY A 36 -1.71 -19.93 3.92
N ALA A 37 -1.13 -19.01 4.66
CA ALA A 37 -1.75 -18.38 5.83
C ALA A 37 -2.18 -19.40 6.89
N LYS A 38 -1.38 -20.41 7.14
CA LYS A 38 -1.70 -21.54 8.01
C LYS A 38 -2.11 -21.11 9.43
N PHE A 39 -1.45 -20.07 9.96
CA PHE A 39 -1.68 -19.60 11.32
C PHE A 39 -2.55 -18.33 11.38
N SER A 40 -2.69 -17.62 10.28
CA SER A 40 -3.35 -16.30 10.24
C SER A 40 -4.66 -16.27 9.48
N SER A 41 -5.08 -17.39 8.86
CA SER A 41 -6.27 -17.42 8.01
C SER A 41 -7.54 -16.96 8.72
N GLU A 42 -7.74 -17.33 9.98
CA GLU A 42 -8.91 -16.89 10.74
C GLU A 42 -8.88 -15.40 11.01
N TYR A 43 -7.72 -14.87 11.41
CA TYR A 43 -7.54 -13.43 11.61
C TYR A 43 -7.80 -12.65 10.32
N ILE A 44 -7.31 -13.18 9.19
CA ILE A 44 -7.51 -12.56 7.88
C ILE A 44 -8.98 -12.57 7.49
N SER A 45 -9.64 -13.72 7.60
CA SER A 45 -11.04 -13.88 7.18
C SER A 45 -12.03 -13.10 8.04
N THR A 46 -11.64 -12.70 9.23
CA THR A 46 -12.47 -11.91 10.15
C THR A 46 -11.99 -10.47 10.21
N THR A 47 -10.93 -10.20 10.97
CA THR A 47 -10.48 -8.83 11.28
C THR A 47 -9.96 -8.10 10.05
N VAL A 48 -9.05 -8.71 9.29
CA VAL A 48 -8.46 -8.05 8.12
C VAL A 48 -9.50 -7.84 7.03
N LYS A 49 -10.31 -8.86 6.76
CA LYS A 49 -11.38 -8.77 5.77
C LYS A 49 -12.38 -7.67 6.12
N SER A 50 -12.80 -7.59 7.37
CA SER A 50 -13.72 -6.56 7.83
C SER A 50 -13.15 -5.15 7.61
N TRP A 51 -11.88 -4.96 7.94
CA TRP A 51 -11.20 -3.70 7.70
C TRP A 51 -11.15 -3.38 6.20
N LEU A 52 -10.73 -4.35 5.39
CA LEU A 52 -10.64 -4.18 3.93
C LEU A 52 -12.00 -3.82 3.33
N ASP A 53 -13.06 -4.53 3.71
CA ASP A 53 -14.40 -4.26 3.22
C ASP A 53 -14.86 -2.85 3.58
N SER A 54 -14.49 -2.34 4.77
CA SER A 54 -14.82 -0.97 5.16
C SER A 54 -14.10 0.07 4.30
N ARG A 55 -12.87 -0.22 3.89
CA ARG A 55 -12.14 0.67 2.96
C ARG A 55 -12.76 0.66 1.57
N VAL A 56 -13.19 -0.51 1.13
CA VAL A 56 -13.88 -0.65 -0.16
C VAL A 56 -15.19 0.13 -0.17
N VAL A 57 -15.96 0.09 0.91
CA VAL A 57 -17.19 0.89 1.04
C VAL A 57 -16.88 2.38 0.90
N ALA A 58 -15.82 2.87 1.54
CA ALA A 58 -15.42 4.28 1.43
C ALA A 58 -15.05 4.64 -0.01
N ILE A 59 -14.30 3.78 -0.70
CA ILE A 59 -13.90 4.01 -2.09
C ILE A 59 -15.13 4.04 -3.00
N ARG A 60 -16.06 3.11 -2.84
CA ARG A 60 -17.31 3.10 -3.62
C ARG A 60 -18.12 4.39 -3.40
N GLY A 61 -18.12 4.91 -2.18
CA GLY A 61 -18.75 6.19 -1.88
C GLY A 61 -18.11 7.35 -2.65
N TRP A 62 -16.78 7.40 -2.70
CA TRP A 62 -16.07 8.44 -3.47
C TRP A 62 -16.35 8.34 -4.97
N ILE A 63 -16.40 7.13 -5.51
CA ILE A 63 -16.75 6.89 -6.91
C ILE A 63 -18.18 7.36 -7.18
N ALA A 64 -19.12 6.98 -6.33
CA ALA A 64 -20.53 7.37 -6.47
C ALA A 64 -20.74 8.90 -6.40
N GLU A 65 -19.90 9.58 -5.61
CA GLU A 65 -19.92 11.04 -5.50
C GLU A 65 -19.19 11.75 -6.64
N GLY A 66 -18.59 11.01 -7.57
CA GLY A 66 -17.83 11.58 -8.67
C GLY A 66 -16.46 12.13 -8.28
N LYS A 67 -15.97 11.79 -7.09
CA LYS A 67 -14.68 12.28 -6.59
C LYS A 67 -13.49 11.45 -7.07
N MET A 68 -13.74 10.26 -7.56
CA MET A 68 -12.72 9.33 -8.02
C MET A 68 -13.23 8.63 -9.27
N ASP A 69 -12.33 8.25 -10.18
CA ASP A 69 -12.68 7.47 -11.35
C ASP A 69 -13.31 6.13 -10.95
N ASP A 70 -14.17 5.61 -11.81
CA ASP A 70 -14.80 4.32 -11.59
C ASP A 70 -13.78 3.21 -11.82
N ILE A 71 -13.24 2.70 -10.72
CA ILE A 71 -12.27 1.60 -10.72
C ILE A 71 -12.76 0.50 -9.79
N GLU A 72 -12.20 -0.69 -9.93
CA GLU A 72 -12.53 -1.79 -9.04
C GLU A 72 -11.80 -1.60 -7.70
N PRO A 73 -12.51 -1.41 -6.56
CA PRO A 73 -11.90 -1.00 -5.31
C PRO A 73 -10.91 -2.00 -4.68
N TYR A 74 -11.18 -3.30 -4.80
CA TYR A 74 -10.25 -4.30 -4.26
C TYR A 74 -8.92 -4.27 -5.01
N THR A 75 -8.96 -4.09 -6.32
CA THR A 75 -7.75 -3.93 -7.14
C THR A 75 -6.93 -2.74 -6.65
N LEU A 76 -7.56 -1.61 -6.36
CA LEU A 76 -6.86 -0.46 -5.82
C LEU A 76 -6.19 -0.80 -4.48
N MET A 77 -6.91 -1.46 -3.58
CA MET A 77 -6.35 -1.84 -2.28
C MET A 77 -5.16 -2.78 -2.43
N TYR A 78 -5.26 -3.77 -3.31
CA TYR A 78 -4.14 -4.71 -3.57
C TYR A 78 -2.92 -3.98 -4.15
N MET A 79 -3.14 -3.02 -5.05
CA MET A 79 -2.06 -2.19 -5.57
C MET A 79 -1.40 -1.35 -4.48
N LEU A 80 -2.20 -0.79 -3.57
CA LEU A 80 -1.66 -0.04 -2.44
C LEU A 80 -0.80 -0.93 -1.55
N PHE A 81 -1.24 -2.15 -1.26
CA PHE A 81 -0.43 -3.10 -0.49
C PHE A 81 0.86 -3.44 -1.23
N ALA A 82 0.75 -3.83 -2.50
CA ALA A 82 1.89 -4.29 -3.28
C ALA A 82 2.95 -3.21 -3.45
N THR A 83 2.56 -2.00 -3.82
CA THR A 83 3.52 -0.93 -4.09
C THR A 83 4.24 -0.47 -2.82
N THR A 84 3.54 -0.41 -1.69
CA THR A 84 4.15 0.07 -0.44
C THR A 84 5.00 -1.00 0.24
N GLN A 85 4.53 -2.25 0.26
CA GLN A 85 5.23 -3.35 0.92
C GLN A 85 6.44 -3.85 0.12
N HIS A 86 6.48 -3.59 -1.16
CA HIS A 86 7.61 -3.99 -2.00
C HIS A 86 8.95 -3.49 -1.45
N TYR A 87 8.97 -2.27 -0.94
CA TYR A 87 10.17 -1.65 -0.37
C TYR A 87 10.69 -2.38 0.86
N ALA A 88 9.81 -3.06 1.60
CA ALA A 88 10.20 -3.90 2.71
C ALA A 88 10.53 -5.33 2.26
N ASP A 89 9.59 -5.95 1.54
CA ASP A 89 9.64 -7.38 1.22
C ASP A 89 10.76 -7.71 0.23
N PHE A 90 11.05 -6.78 -0.67
CA PHE A 90 12.08 -6.93 -1.69
C PHE A 90 13.18 -5.88 -1.55
N GLY A 91 13.40 -5.40 -0.33
CA GLY A 91 14.39 -4.37 -0.05
C GLY A 91 15.79 -4.77 -0.48
N ARG A 92 16.16 -6.06 -0.36
CA ARG A 92 17.47 -6.53 -0.80
C ARG A 92 17.61 -6.41 -2.32
N GLN A 93 16.57 -6.71 -3.08
CA GLN A 93 16.60 -6.55 -4.54
C GLN A 93 16.78 -5.08 -4.92
N ILE A 94 16.05 -4.19 -4.26
CA ILE A 94 16.18 -2.74 -4.51
C ILE A 94 17.61 -2.28 -4.18
N GLU A 95 18.17 -2.77 -3.08
CA GLU A 95 19.55 -2.46 -2.69
C GLU A 95 20.56 -2.89 -3.77
N ILE A 96 20.37 -4.10 -4.32
CA ILE A 96 21.23 -4.60 -5.42
C ILE A 96 21.11 -3.67 -6.63
N PHE A 97 19.89 -3.27 -7.01
CA PHE A 97 19.67 -2.33 -8.11
C PHE A 97 20.28 -0.96 -7.84
N ASN A 98 20.46 -0.60 -6.58
CA ASN A 98 21.02 0.68 -6.16
C ASN A 98 22.53 0.55 -5.88
N ASN A 99 23.23 -0.27 -6.66
CA ASN A 99 24.68 -0.49 -6.57
C ASN A 99 25.10 -1.05 -5.20
N ASP A 100 24.35 -2.01 -4.69
CA ASP A 100 24.55 -2.66 -3.39
C ASP A 100 24.51 -1.68 -2.20
N LYS A 101 23.73 -0.61 -2.33
CA LYS A 101 23.57 0.38 -1.26
C LYS A 101 22.09 0.57 -0.92
N PRO A 102 21.75 0.71 0.37
CA PRO A 102 20.41 1.09 0.75
C PRO A 102 20.01 2.41 0.07
N LEU A 103 18.72 2.59 -0.18
CA LEU A 103 18.22 3.87 -0.65
C LEU A 103 18.58 4.97 0.35
N THR A 104 19.10 6.08 -0.15
CA THR A 104 19.33 7.26 0.69
C THR A 104 18.00 7.85 1.13
N ASP A 105 18.02 8.76 2.12
CA ASP A 105 16.82 9.46 2.54
C ASP A 105 16.17 10.21 1.37
N ALA A 106 16.98 10.86 0.53
CA ALA A 106 16.49 11.59 -0.64
C ALA A 106 15.86 10.64 -1.67
N GLN A 107 16.50 9.50 -1.93
CA GLN A 107 15.95 8.50 -2.86
C GLN A 107 14.62 7.94 -2.35
N PHE A 108 14.53 7.67 -1.05
CA PHE A 108 13.30 7.14 -0.47
C PHE A 108 12.18 8.19 -0.50
N ALA A 109 12.49 9.43 -0.18
CA ALA A 109 11.51 10.54 -0.24
C ALA A 109 10.96 10.70 -1.67
N GLU A 110 11.84 10.62 -2.67
CA GLU A 110 11.43 10.68 -4.08
C GLU A 110 10.54 9.49 -4.45
N ALA A 111 10.92 8.28 -4.04
CA ALA A 111 10.12 7.08 -4.30
C ALA A 111 8.73 7.22 -3.69
N LYS A 112 8.65 7.66 -2.44
CA LYS A 112 7.39 7.85 -1.73
C LYS A 112 6.48 8.84 -2.44
N GLU A 113 7.01 10.00 -2.82
CA GLU A 113 6.23 11.01 -3.53
C GLU A 113 5.78 10.51 -4.90
N ASN A 114 6.60 9.73 -5.60
CA ASN A 114 6.22 9.15 -6.89
C ASN A 114 5.15 8.08 -6.77
N VAL A 115 5.21 7.23 -5.74
CA VAL A 115 4.13 6.25 -5.50
C VAL A 115 2.81 6.99 -5.26
N VAL A 116 2.82 8.02 -4.43
CA VAL A 116 1.64 8.85 -4.18
C VAL A 116 1.10 9.43 -5.48
N ARG A 117 1.97 10.10 -6.25
CA ARG A 117 1.56 10.79 -7.47
C ARG A 117 1.00 9.83 -8.51
N ILE A 118 1.66 8.69 -8.73
CA ILE A 118 1.23 7.71 -9.72
C ILE A 118 -0.14 7.13 -9.34
N ILE A 119 -0.31 6.75 -8.08
CA ILE A 119 -1.58 6.18 -7.62
C ILE A 119 -2.71 7.20 -7.71
N LEU A 120 -2.51 8.41 -7.19
CA LEU A 120 -3.54 9.43 -7.22
C LEU A 120 -3.95 9.78 -8.65
N LYS A 121 -2.98 9.96 -9.52
CA LYS A 121 -3.24 10.26 -10.93
C LYS A 121 -3.95 9.09 -11.60
N GLY A 122 -3.56 7.86 -11.27
CA GLY A 122 -4.16 6.66 -11.84
C GLY A 122 -5.63 6.49 -11.54
N VAL A 123 -6.11 7.05 -10.43
CA VAL A 123 -7.53 6.98 -10.04
C VAL A 123 -8.26 8.31 -10.22
N GLY A 124 -7.66 9.23 -10.95
CA GLY A 124 -8.31 10.51 -11.28
C GLY A 124 -8.24 11.56 -10.18
N LEU A 125 -7.28 11.42 -9.26
CA LEU A 125 -7.02 12.38 -8.20
C LEU A 125 -5.68 13.07 -8.49
N THR A 126 -5.61 14.37 -8.33
CA THR A 126 -4.36 15.11 -8.60
C THR A 126 -3.99 16.05 -7.47
#